data_b376663130e3a9dab2199f32edaf8e95
#
_entry.id   b376663130e3a9dab2199f32edaf8e95
#
_cell.length_a   1.000
_cell.length_b   1.000
_cell.length_c   1.000
_cell.angle_alpha   90.00
_cell.angle_beta   90.00
_cell.angle_gamma   90.00
#
_symmetry.space_group_name_H-M   'P 1'
#
loop_
_entity.id
_entity.type
_entity.pdbx_description
1 polymer ?
#
loop_
_entity_poly.entity_id
_entity_poly.type
_entity_poly.pdbx_seq_one_letter_code
_entity_poly.pdbx_strand_id
1 'polypeptide(L)'
;MKAAVVVANEDVQYQEVEEPQVSKGAVKIRVRYSGICGSDIPRVLNNGVHFYPIVLGHEFSGDVVEVGEGVTKVKVGDRVSGAPLLPCMKCDDCQQGNFSLCKHYSFIGSRQQGSNADYVVVPEQNAVPFDKSVSYEQGAMFEPATVAIHGVFQNDYHGGEYVAILGGGTVGMFTMQWTKIFGSKKVVVFDISDERLDLAKRLGADEVINTKEEGYMEKAMAITGGKGYGFVFETAGQVPTMHMAFELAANKAHVCFIGTPHENLTFTPKQWENMNRKEFKLTGSWMSYSAPYPGREWDLTAHYFATGQLKFDPGFIYKKIPMSQTQEAFQLFKTPGLVQGKILLSNEEE
;
A
#
# COMPACT_ATOMS: atom_id res chain seq x y z
N MET A 1 13.32 -9.82 23.17
CA MET A 1 12.78 -8.57 22.61
C MET A 1 11.30 -8.46 22.93
N LYS A 2 10.72 -7.26 22.83
CA LYS A 2 9.27 -7.06 22.94
C LYS A 2 8.60 -7.14 21.58
N ALA A 3 7.35 -7.68 21.54
CA ALA A 3 6.54 -7.76 20.33
C ALA A 3 5.05 -7.72 20.65
N ALA A 4 4.26 -7.21 19.70
CA ALA A 4 2.81 -7.30 19.72
C ALA A 4 2.40 -8.61 19.01
N VAL A 5 2.02 -9.61 19.78
CA VAL A 5 1.75 -10.98 19.33
C VAL A 5 0.26 -11.20 19.25
N VAL A 6 -0.23 -11.58 18.08
CA VAL A 6 -1.61 -12.05 17.92
C VAL A 6 -1.67 -13.49 18.42
N VAL A 7 -2.30 -13.70 19.56
CA VAL A 7 -2.39 -15.01 20.22
C VAL A 7 -3.71 -15.72 19.96
N ALA A 8 -4.75 -14.96 19.61
CA ALA A 8 -6.06 -15.44 19.19
C ALA A 8 -6.78 -14.34 18.40
N ASN A 9 -7.95 -14.64 17.82
CA ASN A 9 -8.80 -13.63 17.23
C ASN A 9 -9.12 -12.54 18.27
N GLU A 10 -8.97 -11.28 17.87
CA GLU A 10 -9.19 -10.09 18.71
C GLU A 10 -8.27 -9.97 19.95
N ASP A 11 -7.26 -10.80 20.06
CA ASP A 11 -6.33 -10.80 21.19
C ASP A 11 -4.88 -10.59 20.71
N VAL A 12 -4.38 -9.38 20.94
CA VAL A 12 -3.00 -8.97 20.65
C VAL A 12 -2.31 -8.62 21.96
N GLN A 13 -1.29 -9.38 22.32
CA GLN A 13 -0.56 -9.24 23.57
C GLN A 13 0.82 -8.65 23.33
N TYR A 14 1.17 -7.58 24.03
CA TYR A 14 2.53 -7.05 24.02
C TYR A 14 3.36 -7.78 25.07
N GLN A 15 4.28 -8.61 24.61
CA GLN A 15 5.01 -9.53 25.48
C GLN A 15 6.46 -9.73 25.07
N GLU A 16 7.25 -10.35 25.94
CA GLU A 16 8.59 -10.80 25.60
C GLU A 16 8.53 -12.05 24.71
N VAL A 17 9.33 -12.01 23.65
CA VAL A 17 9.55 -13.12 22.74
C VAL A 17 11.03 -13.33 22.49
N GLU A 18 11.41 -14.47 21.96
CA GLU A 18 12.80 -14.73 21.56
C GLU A 18 13.22 -13.73 20.46
N GLU A 19 14.44 -13.20 20.61
CA GLU A 19 14.99 -12.29 19.62
C GLU A 19 15.45 -13.07 18.38
N PRO A 20 15.07 -12.66 17.15
CA PRO A 20 15.42 -13.40 15.94
C PRO A 20 16.93 -13.36 15.69
N GLN A 21 17.50 -14.53 15.36
CA GLN A 21 18.90 -14.66 15.05
C GLN A 21 19.18 -14.35 13.58
N VAL A 22 20.29 -13.68 13.30
CA VAL A 22 20.68 -13.35 11.94
C VAL A 22 21.38 -14.54 11.28
N SER A 23 20.85 -14.98 10.15
CA SER A 23 21.46 -16.01 9.32
C SER A 23 22.31 -15.41 8.21
N LYS A 24 23.04 -16.26 7.48
CA LYS A 24 23.79 -15.86 6.29
C LYS A 24 22.88 -15.17 5.27
N GLY A 25 23.31 -14.00 4.75
CA GLY A 25 22.57 -13.21 3.77
C GLY A 25 21.35 -12.47 4.32
N ALA A 26 21.17 -12.46 5.63
CA ALA A 26 20.06 -11.74 6.29
C ALA A 26 20.55 -10.53 7.08
N VAL A 27 19.64 -9.64 7.41
CA VAL A 27 19.90 -8.44 8.20
C VAL A 27 18.87 -8.29 9.30
N LYS A 28 19.28 -7.85 10.48
CA LYS A 28 18.39 -7.49 11.59
C LYS A 28 18.14 -5.99 11.56
N ILE A 29 16.87 -5.64 11.58
CA ILE A 29 16.39 -4.27 11.55
C ILE A 29 15.75 -3.97 12.91
N ARG A 30 16.23 -2.90 13.58
CA ARG A 30 15.52 -2.32 14.70
C ARG A 30 14.37 -1.48 14.14
N VAL A 31 13.15 -1.93 14.37
CA VAL A 31 11.95 -1.27 13.85
C VAL A 31 11.73 0.07 14.57
N ARG A 32 11.56 1.13 13.80
CA ARG A 32 11.18 2.46 14.29
C ARG A 32 9.68 2.66 14.20
N TYR A 33 9.13 2.39 13.02
CA TYR A 33 7.70 2.44 12.76
C TYR A 33 7.24 1.21 11.99
N SER A 34 6.03 0.75 12.33
CA SER A 34 5.31 -0.31 11.60
C SER A 34 3.87 0.15 11.35
N GLY A 35 3.46 0.21 10.09
CA GLY A 35 2.11 0.61 9.66
C GLY A 35 1.11 -0.54 9.82
N ILE A 36 -0.10 -0.24 10.28
CA ILE A 36 -1.21 -1.20 10.21
C ILE A 36 -1.80 -1.14 8.80
N CYS A 37 -1.68 -2.25 8.07
CA CYS A 37 -2.30 -2.42 6.76
C CYS A 37 -3.79 -2.72 6.88
N GLY A 38 -4.59 -2.25 5.92
CA GLY A 38 -6.01 -2.60 5.82
C GLY A 38 -6.26 -4.12 5.77
N SER A 39 -5.31 -4.88 5.21
CA SER A 39 -5.39 -6.35 5.15
C SER A 39 -5.21 -7.06 6.51
N ASP A 40 -4.59 -6.39 7.49
CA ASP A 40 -4.39 -6.97 8.84
C ASP A 40 -5.65 -6.83 9.71
N ILE A 41 -6.50 -5.84 9.40
CA ILE A 41 -7.71 -5.58 10.17
C ILE A 41 -8.64 -6.80 10.22
N PRO A 42 -9.09 -7.38 9.10
CA PRO A 42 -9.93 -8.57 9.13
C PRO A 42 -9.20 -9.80 9.69
N ARG A 43 -7.87 -9.89 9.55
CA ARG A 43 -7.08 -10.98 10.14
C ARG A 43 -7.14 -10.98 11.65
N VAL A 44 -7.05 -9.81 12.27
CA VAL A 44 -7.09 -9.69 13.74
C VAL A 44 -8.52 -9.71 14.26
N LEU A 45 -9.46 -9.00 13.61
CA LEU A 45 -10.79 -8.75 14.16
C LEU A 45 -11.86 -9.78 13.72
N ASN A 46 -11.65 -10.52 12.62
CA ASN A 46 -12.71 -11.34 12.03
C ASN A 46 -12.26 -12.74 11.59
N ASN A 47 -11.33 -12.78 10.62
CA ASN A 47 -11.07 -14.01 9.83
C ASN A 47 -10.00 -14.91 10.43
N GLY A 48 -9.21 -14.40 11.39
CA GLY A 48 -8.02 -15.07 11.91
C GLY A 48 -6.79 -14.91 11.01
N VAL A 49 -5.65 -15.25 11.57
CA VAL A 49 -4.32 -15.23 10.94
C VAL A 49 -3.97 -16.64 10.42
N HIS A 50 -2.91 -16.74 9.61
CA HIS A 50 -2.50 -18.05 9.04
C HIS A 50 -2.06 -19.06 10.09
N PHE A 51 -1.50 -18.62 11.20
CA PHE A 51 -1.11 -19.45 12.36
C PHE A 51 -1.01 -18.58 13.61
N TYR A 52 -1.18 -19.20 14.77
CA TYR A 52 -1.00 -18.57 16.09
C TYR A 52 0.14 -19.26 16.85
N PRO A 53 0.95 -18.54 17.64
CA PRO A 53 1.03 -17.09 17.74
C PRO A 53 1.80 -16.46 16.56
N ILE A 54 1.43 -15.24 16.16
CA ILE A 54 2.13 -14.51 15.10
C ILE A 54 2.35 -13.04 15.49
N VAL A 55 3.49 -12.49 15.10
CA VAL A 55 3.75 -11.05 15.03
C VAL A 55 3.39 -10.58 13.63
N LEU A 56 2.42 -9.67 13.51
CA LEU A 56 2.04 -9.04 12.23
C LEU A 56 2.98 -7.88 11.90
N GLY A 57 2.62 -7.09 10.88
CA GLY A 57 3.35 -5.91 10.44
C GLY A 57 4.25 -6.20 9.23
N HIS A 58 4.01 -5.45 8.16
CA HIS A 58 4.72 -5.59 6.88
C HIS A 58 4.97 -4.27 6.17
N GLU A 59 4.51 -3.16 6.75
CA GLU A 59 4.76 -1.79 6.28
C GLU A 59 5.69 -1.11 7.30
N PHE A 60 7.02 -1.25 7.17
CA PHE A 60 7.91 -0.83 8.25
C PHE A 60 9.20 -0.17 7.78
N SER A 61 9.80 0.57 8.70
CA SER A 61 11.11 1.18 8.56
C SER A 61 11.92 1.07 9.85
N GLY A 62 13.23 1.13 9.71
CA GLY A 62 14.13 1.06 10.86
C GLY A 62 15.60 1.17 10.49
N ASP A 63 16.45 0.88 11.47
CA ASP A 63 17.90 0.86 11.33
C ASP A 63 18.43 -0.57 11.23
N VAL A 64 19.35 -0.83 10.32
CA VAL A 64 20.12 -2.07 10.30
C VAL A 64 21.03 -2.09 11.52
N VAL A 65 20.87 -3.08 12.40
CA VAL A 65 21.67 -3.22 13.64
C VAL A 65 22.63 -4.40 13.61
N GLU A 66 22.37 -5.38 12.74
CA GLU A 66 23.23 -6.55 12.57
C GLU A 66 23.11 -7.06 11.13
N VAL A 67 24.23 -7.53 10.57
CA VAL A 67 24.29 -8.11 9.21
C VAL A 67 24.93 -9.49 9.27
N GLY A 68 24.33 -10.44 8.57
CA GLY A 68 24.84 -11.80 8.44
C GLY A 68 26.00 -11.91 7.45
N GLU A 69 26.66 -13.06 7.48
CA GLU A 69 27.75 -13.37 6.52
C GLU A 69 27.25 -13.23 5.07
N GLY A 70 28.05 -12.54 4.23
CA GLY A 70 27.79 -12.38 2.80
C GLY A 70 26.88 -11.21 2.44
N VAL A 71 26.36 -10.46 3.40
CA VAL A 71 25.58 -9.22 3.16
C VAL A 71 26.50 -8.14 2.57
N THR A 72 26.09 -7.51 1.49
CA THR A 72 26.85 -6.50 0.75
C THR A 72 26.06 -5.24 0.39
N LYS A 73 24.74 -5.32 0.33
CA LYS A 73 23.87 -4.20 -0.10
C LYS A 73 23.65 -3.14 0.97
N VAL A 74 23.67 -3.54 2.23
CA VAL A 74 23.43 -2.68 3.38
C VAL A 74 24.44 -2.97 4.48
N LYS A 75 24.63 -2.01 5.38
CA LYS A 75 25.53 -2.12 6.55
C LYS A 75 24.82 -1.64 7.82
N VAL A 76 25.40 -1.98 8.96
CA VAL A 76 24.94 -1.47 10.27
C VAL A 76 24.91 0.06 10.25
N GLY A 77 23.80 0.63 10.70
CA GLY A 77 23.50 2.05 10.71
C GLY A 77 22.78 2.59 9.47
N ASP A 78 22.57 1.78 8.44
CA ASP A 78 21.75 2.17 7.31
C ASP A 78 20.27 2.21 7.70
N ARG A 79 19.54 3.20 7.18
CA ARG A 79 18.08 3.28 7.27
C ARG A 79 17.45 2.47 6.15
N VAL A 80 16.49 1.64 6.49
CA VAL A 80 15.84 0.75 5.51
C VAL A 80 14.33 0.68 5.71
N SER A 81 13.62 0.50 4.60
CA SER A 81 12.25 -0.01 4.57
C SER A 81 12.28 -1.49 4.21
N GLY A 82 11.34 -2.26 4.69
CA GLY A 82 11.28 -3.70 4.41
C GLY A 82 10.30 -4.04 3.28
N ALA A 83 10.80 -4.74 2.26
CA ALA A 83 9.98 -5.35 1.22
C ALA A 83 9.47 -6.72 1.72
N PRO A 84 8.15 -6.89 2.02
CA PRO A 84 7.71 -8.04 2.81
C PRO A 84 7.57 -9.36 2.04
N LEU A 85 7.50 -9.37 0.71
CA LEU A 85 7.37 -10.60 -0.07
C LEU A 85 8.66 -11.42 0.01
N LEU A 86 8.52 -12.73 0.13
CA LEU A 86 9.60 -13.71 0.07
C LEU A 86 9.25 -14.74 -1.03
N PRO A 87 9.55 -14.43 -2.30
CA PRO A 87 9.26 -15.33 -3.41
C PRO A 87 10.20 -16.54 -3.39
N CYS A 88 9.77 -17.65 -3.94
CA CYS A 88 10.59 -18.89 -3.93
C CYS A 88 11.79 -18.84 -4.90
N MET A 89 11.89 -17.86 -5.77
CA MET A 89 12.94 -17.61 -6.77
C MET A 89 13.16 -18.73 -7.82
N LYS A 90 12.33 -19.79 -7.81
CA LYS A 90 12.55 -20.98 -8.65
C LYS A 90 11.33 -21.46 -9.45
N CYS A 91 10.11 -20.99 -9.16
CA CYS A 91 8.94 -21.32 -9.99
C CYS A 91 8.95 -20.49 -11.28
N ASP A 92 8.14 -20.90 -12.24
CA ASP A 92 8.07 -20.28 -13.57
C ASP A 92 7.79 -18.77 -13.49
N ASP A 93 6.86 -18.36 -12.62
CA ASP A 93 6.55 -16.95 -12.40
C ASP A 93 7.77 -16.17 -11.89
N CYS A 94 8.50 -16.72 -10.90
CA CYS A 94 9.72 -16.09 -10.38
C CYS A 94 10.82 -15.99 -11.45
N GLN A 95 11.01 -17.03 -12.26
CA GLN A 95 12.02 -17.01 -13.33
C GLN A 95 11.71 -16.01 -14.44
N GLN A 96 10.41 -15.69 -14.63
CA GLN A 96 9.96 -14.63 -15.54
C GLN A 96 9.95 -13.23 -14.90
N GLY A 97 10.33 -13.10 -13.62
CA GLY A 97 10.33 -11.83 -12.90
C GLY A 97 8.95 -11.43 -12.34
N ASN A 98 7.97 -12.31 -12.42
CA ASN A 98 6.61 -12.08 -11.91
C ASN A 98 6.52 -12.50 -10.43
N PHE A 99 7.31 -11.88 -9.56
CA PHE A 99 7.45 -12.31 -8.16
C PHE A 99 6.16 -12.22 -7.37
N SER A 100 5.30 -11.23 -7.64
CA SER A 100 3.97 -11.09 -7.03
C SER A 100 3.06 -12.30 -7.28
N LEU A 101 3.31 -13.07 -8.34
CA LEU A 101 2.53 -14.24 -8.75
C LEU A 101 3.13 -15.57 -8.28
N CYS A 102 4.19 -15.53 -7.47
CA CYS A 102 4.84 -16.74 -6.95
C CYS A 102 3.86 -17.60 -6.16
N LYS A 103 3.66 -18.85 -6.59
CA LYS A 103 2.74 -19.80 -5.92
C LYS A 103 3.23 -20.32 -4.57
N HIS A 104 4.54 -20.17 -4.30
CA HIS A 104 5.23 -20.70 -3.11
C HIS A 104 5.85 -19.58 -2.27
N TYR A 105 5.25 -18.38 -2.29
CA TYR A 105 5.79 -17.27 -1.53
C TYR A 105 5.54 -17.41 -0.03
N SER A 106 6.43 -16.84 0.74
CA SER A 106 6.16 -16.44 2.12
C SER A 106 6.04 -14.90 2.18
N PHE A 107 5.60 -14.38 3.32
CA PHE A 107 5.34 -12.95 3.47
C PHE A 107 5.57 -12.55 4.94
N ILE A 108 6.48 -11.60 5.14
CA ILE A 108 6.80 -11.04 6.46
C ILE A 108 5.53 -10.39 7.04
N GLY A 109 5.21 -10.69 8.30
CA GLY A 109 4.03 -10.15 8.96
C GLY A 109 2.69 -10.79 8.59
N SER A 110 2.68 -11.90 7.86
CA SER A 110 1.45 -12.68 7.66
C SER A 110 1.68 -14.19 7.54
N ARG A 111 2.76 -14.62 6.90
CA ARG A 111 3.19 -16.03 6.76
C ARG A 111 4.50 -16.32 7.48
N GLN A 112 5.12 -15.30 8.02
CA GLN A 112 6.26 -15.30 8.92
C GLN A 112 6.09 -14.19 9.94
N GLN A 113 6.89 -14.21 11.02
CA GLN A 113 6.90 -13.15 12.02
C GLN A 113 7.26 -11.80 11.37
N GLY A 114 6.55 -10.76 11.76
CA GLY A 114 6.61 -9.43 11.15
C GLY A 114 7.26 -8.36 12.01
N SER A 115 6.95 -7.13 11.67
CA SER A 115 7.59 -5.92 12.20
C SER A 115 6.90 -5.28 13.38
N ASN A 116 5.77 -5.82 13.87
CA ASN A 116 5.14 -5.32 15.11
C ASN A 116 5.94 -5.79 16.35
N ALA A 117 7.25 -5.49 16.37
CA ALA A 117 8.23 -5.91 17.37
C ALA A 117 9.41 -4.95 17.41
N ASP A 118 10.31 -5.12 18.39
CA ASP A 118 11.56 -4.33 18.47
C ASP A 118 12.45 -4.58 17.25
N TYR A 119 12.54 -5.85 16.81
CA TYR A 119 13.42 -6.28 15.72
C TYR A 119 12.69 -7.21 14.75
N VAL A 120 13.09 -7.11 13.49
CA VAL A 120 12.72 -8.07 12.43
C VAL A 120 13.97 -8.47 11.66
N VAL A 121 14.06 -9.73 11.24
CA VAL A 121 15.13 -10.23 10.38
C VAL A 121 14.58 -10.49 8.99
N VAL A 122 15.27 -9.96 7.98
CA VAL A 122 14.88 -10.09 6.57
C VAL A 122 16.09 -10.46 5.72
N PRO A 123 15.92 -11.14 4.57
CA PRO A 123 17.00 -11.26 3.58
C PRO A 123 17.49 -9.88 3.14
N GLU A 124 18.80 -9.73 2.84
CA GLU A 124 19.35 -8.41 2.43
C GLU A 124 18.64 -7.79 1.24
N GLN A 125 18.17 -8.61 0.30
CA GLN A 125 17.42 -8.13 -0.87
C GLN A 125 16.06 -7.51 -0.53
N ASN A 126 15.53 -7.79 0.65
CA ASN A 126 14.28 -7.26 1.18
C ASN A 126 14.49 -5.98 2.02
N ALA A 127 15.74 -5.64 2.35
CA ALA A 127 16.08 -4.39 3.03
C ALA A 127 16.37 -3.32 1.97
N VAL A 128 15.47 -2.37 1.80
CA VAL A 128 15.57 -1.29 0.82
C VAL A 128 16.11 -0.04 1.51
N PRO A 129 17.36 0.37 1.24
CA PRO A 129 17.95 1.54 1.87
C PRO A 129 17.30 2.83 1.37
N PHE A 130 17.22 3.84 2.24
CA PHE A 130 16.75 5.17 1.89
C PHE A 130 17.62 6.27 2.48
N ASP A 131 17.60 7.43 1.83
CA ASP A 131 18.40 8.59 2.21
C ASP A 131 17.99 9.14 3.59
N LYS A 132 18.93 9.75 4.31
CA LYS A 132 18.70 10.35 5.63
C LYS A 132 17.71 11.53 5.60
N SER A 133 17.48 12.14 4.45
CA SER A 133 16.43 13.16 4.28
C SER A 133 15.01 12.62 4.37
N VAL A 134 14.84 11.30 4.19
CA VAL A 134 13.56 10.60 4.33
C VAL A 134 13.35 10.23 5.80
N SER A 135 12.20 10.56 6.37
CA SER A 135 11.89 10.19 7.74
C SER A 135 11.54 8.69 7.88
N TYR A 136 11.56 8.17 9.10
CA TYR A 136 11.15 6.77 9.32
C TYR A 136 9.65 6.56 9.06
N GLU A 137 8.81 7.58 9.31
CA GLU A 137 7.38 7.52 8.95
C GLU A 137 7.21 7.38 7.43
N GLN A 138 7.97 8.16 6.65
CA GLN A 138 7.99 8.00 5.19
C GLN A 138 8.50 6.62 4.80
N GLY A 139 9.55 6.11 5.46
CA GLY A 139 10.07 4.77 5.22
C GLY A 139 9.05 3.66 5.48
N ALA A 140 8.20 3.81 6.50
CA ALA A 140 7.09 2.87 6.76
C ALA A 140 5.96 2.97 5.72
N MET A 141 5.93 4.04 4.91
CA MET A 141 4.96 4.23 3.83
C MET A 141 5.46 3.73 2.46
N PHE A 142 6.67 3.16 2.39
CA PHE A 142 7.20 2.64 1.13
C PHE A 142 6.32 1.53 0.56
N GLU A 143 5.95 0.56 1.37
CA GLU A 143 5.14 -0.57 0.92
C GLU A 143 3.84 -0.10 0.24
N PRO A 144 2.96 0.70 0.87
CA PRO A 144 1.75 1.16 0.20
C PRO A 144 2.03 2.10 -1.00
N ALA A 145 3.13 2.84 -1.00
CA ALA A 145 3.52 3.67 -2.15
C ALA A 145 4.00 2.80 -3.33
N THR A 146 4.66 1.66 -3.05
CA THR A 146 5.06 0.71 -4.10
C THR A 146 3.86 -0.05 -4.67
N VAL A 147 2.86 -0.40 -3.86
CA VAL A 147 1.60 -0.97 -4.34
C VAL A 147 0.91 -0.01 -5.32
N ALA A 148 0.90 1.27 -5.01
CA ALA A 148 0.31 2.30 -5.86
C ALA A 148 1.03 2.43 -7.22
N ILE A 149 2.38 2.56 -7.23
CA ILE A 149 3.15 2.68 -8.48
C ILE A 149 3.07 1.40 -9.31
N HIS A 150 3.02 0.23 -8.68
CA HIS A 150 2.86 -1.04 -9.38
C HIS A 150 1.54 -1.07 -10.17
N GLY A 151 0.43 -0.63 -9.55
CA GLY A 151 -0.85 -0.47 -10.25
C GLY A 151 -0.78 0.49 -11.44
N VAL A 152 -0.01 1.57 -11.30
CA VAL A 152 0.24 2.51 -12.41
C VAL A 152 0.97 1.83 -13.56
N PHE A 153 2.01 1.02 -13.26
CA PHE A 153 2.74 0.27 -14.28
C PHE A 153 1.91 -0.84 -14.92
N GLN A 154 1.11 -1.57 -14.13
CA GLN A 154 0.24 -2.63 -14.65
C GLN A 154 -0.84 -2.08 -15.60
N ASN A 155 -1.19 -0.82 -15.47
CA ASN A 155 -2.20 -0.16 -16.29
C ASN A 155 -1.63 0.49 -17.58
N ASP A 156 -0.40 0.15 -17.98
CA ASP A 156 0.28 0.72 -19.16
C ASP A 156 0.30 2.27 -19.16
N TYR A 157 0.46 2.89 -17.99
CA TYR A 157 0.33 4.33 -17.84
C TYR A 157 1.44 5.09 -18.59
N HIS A 158 1.05 6.07 -19.41
CA HIS A 158 1.96 6.84 -20.27
C HIS A 158 1.81 8.36 -20.17
N GLY A 159 1.01 8.87 -19.21
CA GLY A 159 0.77 10.31 -19.04
C GLY A 159 -0.16 10.91 -20.10
N GLY A 160 -0.29 12.23 -20.07
CA GLY A 160 -1.04 13.00 -21.08
C GLY A 160 -2.55 12.96 -21.02
N GLU A 161 -3.14 12.13 -20.15
CA GLU A 161 -4.57 11.85 -20.08
C GLU A 161 -5.23 12.37 -18.79
N TYR A 162 -6.56 12.39 -18.80
CA TYR A 162 -7.36 12.57 -17.59
C TYR A 162 -7.35 11.27 -16.77
N VAL A 163 -7.12 11.40 -15.48
CA VAL A 163 -7.00 10.29 -14.54
C VAL A 163 -8.06 10.39 -13.45
N ALA A 164 -8.78 9.31 -13.20
CA ALA A 164 -9.68 9.16 -12.07
C ALA A 164 -9.06 8.21 -11.02
N ILE A 165 -9.01 8.66 -9.78
CA ILE A 165 -8.58 7.86 -8.61
C ILE A 165 -9.80 7.65 -7.73
N LEU A 166 -10.26 6.41 -7.61
CA LEU A 166 -11.43 6.03 -6.85
C LEU A 166 -11.01 5.51 -5.47
N GLY A 167 -11.21 6.35 -4.45
CA GLY A 167 -10.74 6.16 -3.09
C GLY A 167 -9.55 7.03 -2.74
N GLY A 168 -9.73 7.91 -1.75
CA GLY A 168 -8.72 8.81 -1.18
C GLY A 168 -7.99 8.20 0.03
N GLY A 169 -7.88 6.87 0.10
CA GLY A 169 -7.05 6.20 1.09
C GLY A 169 -5.55 6.31 0.79
N THR A 170 -4.71 5.69 1.61
CA THR A 170 -3.25 5.77 1.47
C THR A 170 -2.76 5.37 0.07
N VAL A 171 -3.23 4.23 -0.45
CA VAL A 171 -2.86 3.77 -1.79
C VAL A 171 -3.37 4.73 -2.88
N GLY A 172 -4.62 5.23 -2.76
CA GLY A 172 -5.18 6.18 -3.71
C GLY A 172 -4.40 7.51 -3.77
N MET A 173 -3.98 8.03 -2.61
CA MET A 173 -3.17 9.24 -2.53
C MET A 173 -1.80 9.06 -3.20
N PHE A 174 -1.16 7.90 -3.03
CA PHE A 174 0.09 7.63 -3.74
C PHE A 174 -0.15 7.38 -5.22
N THR A 175 -1.21 6.68 -5.62
CA THR A 175 -1.56 6.50 -7.04
C THR A 175 -1.78 7.86 -7.72
N MET A 176 -2.48 8.77 -7.07
CA MET A 176 -2.67 10.15 -7.54
C MET A 176 -1.33 10.85 -7.75
N GLN A 177 -0.42 10.81 -6.77
CA GLN A 177 0.88 11.45 -6.88
C GLN A 177 1.74 10.82 -7.98
N TRP A 178 1.78 9.48 -8.08
CA TRP A 178 2.53 8.78 -9.12
C TRP A 178 2.04 9.15 -10.52
N THR A 179 0.72 9.21 -10.74
CA THR A 179 0.19 9.61 -12.05
C THR A 179 0.51 11.06 -12.38
N LYS A 180 0.60 11.95 -11.38
CA LYS A 180 1.07 13.33 -11.58
C LYS A 180 2.56 13.40 -11.90
N ILE A 181 3.40 12.68 -11.18
CA ILE A 181 4.85 12.59 -11.43
C ILE A 181 5.11 12.10 -12.87
N PHE A 182 4.31 11.14 -13.35
CA PHE A 182 4.43 10.60 -14.71
C PHE A 182 3.63 11.37 -15.75
N GLY A 183 3.20 12.60 -15.45
CA GLY A 183 2.73 13.56 -16.45
C GLY A 183 1.25 13.44 -16.83
N SER A 184 0.35 13.18 -15.89
CA SER A 184 -1.09 13.29 -16.12
C SER A 184 -1.49 14.67 -16.66
N LYS A 185 -2.50 14.73 -17.51
CA LYS A 185 -3.12 15.97 -17.92
C LYS A 185 -3.90 16.61 -16.78
N LYS A 186 -4.71 15.85 -16.08
CA LYS A 186 -5.46 16.25 -14.89
C LYS A 186 -5.80 14.99 -14.07
N VAL A 187 -5.63 15.05 -12.76
CA VAL A 187 -6.02 13.98 -11.82
C VAL A 187 -7.19 14.42 -10.97
N VAL A 188 -8.23 13.59 -10.92
CA VAL A 188 -9.42 13.78 -10.09
C VAL A 188 -9.49 12.65 -9.06
N VAL A 189 -9.61 13.02 -7.79
CA VAL A 189 -9.76 12.05 -6.70
C VAL A 189 -11.21 12.03 -6.23
N PHE A 190 -11.76 10.82 -6.10
CA PHE A 190 -13.12 10.56 -5.65
C PHE A 190 -13.09 9.88 -4.29
N ASP A 191 -13.80 10.41 -3.31
CA ASP A 191 -13.99 9.78 -1.99
C ASP A 191 -15.32 10.22 -1.38
N ILE A 192 -15.70 9.60 -0.28
CA ILE A 192 -16.88 9.96 0.54
C ILE A 192 -16.53 10.85 1.73
N SER A 193 -15.22 11.06 2.01
CA SER A 193 -14.71 11.81 3.15
C SER A 193 -14.09 13.13 2.67
N ASP A 194 -14.64 14.25 3.15
CA ASP A 194 -14.11 15.57 2.86
C ASP A 194 -12.68 15.75 3.38
N GLU A 195 -12.34 15.15 4.53
CA GLU A 195 -10.99 15.19 5.10
C GLU A 195 -9.95 14.55 4.15
N ARG A 196 -10.29 13.40 3.55
CA ARG A 196 -9.43 12.75 2.55
C ARG A 196 -9.34 13.55 1.26
N LEU A 197 -10.44 14.17 0.84
CA LEU A 197 -10.45 15.03 -0.34
C LEU A 197 -9.61 16.29 -0.15
N ASP A 198 -9.62 16.87 1.06
CA ASP A 198 -8.77 18.00 1.40
C ASP A 198 -7.28 17.59 1.45
N LEU A 199 -6.97 16.40 1.96
CA LEU A 199 -5.62 15.86 1.89
C LEU A 199 -5.18 15.68 0.41
N ALA A 200 -6.05 15.14 -0.45
CA ALA A 200 -5.77 14.99 -1.88
C ALA A 200 -5.42 16.32 -2.54
N LYS A 201 -6.16 17.41 -2.23
CA LYS A 201 -5.86 18.77 -2.71
C LYS A 201 -4.48 19.25 -2.25
N ARG A 202 -4.15 19.10 -0.96
CA ARG A 202 -2.83 19.49 -0.43
C ARG A 202 -1.70 18.71 -1.08
N LEU A 203 -1.92 17.45 -1.40
CA LEU A 203 -0.95 16.59 -2.09
C LEU A 203 -0.86 16.84 -3.59
N GLY A 204 -1.78 17.64 -4.16
CA GLY A 204 -1.70 18.13 -5.53
C GLY A 204 -2.71 17.52 -6.50
N ALA A 205 -3.81 16.96 -6.04
CA ALA A 205 -4.95 16.61 -6.91
C ALA A 205 -5.46 17.89 -7.62
N ASP A 206 -5.75 17.79 -8.93
CA ASP A 206 -6.25 18.93 -9.69
C ASP A 206 -7.70 19.23 -9.35
N GLU A 207 -8.49 18.19 -9.12
CA GLU A 207 -9.88 18.26 -8.68
C GLU A 207 -10.18 17.15 -7.69
N VAL A 208 -11.19 17.37 -6.86
CA VAL A 208 -11.71 16.34 -5.95
C VAL A 208 -13.24 16.32 -6.03
N ILE A 209 -13.82 15.14 -5.87
CA ILE A 209 -15.27 14.96 -5.93
C ILE A 209 -15.72 14.09 -4.75
N ASN A 210 -16.61 14.65 -3.92
CA ASN A 210 -17.30 13.88 -2.89
C ASN A 210 -18.45 13.10 -3.55
N THR A 211 -18.37 11.78 -3.51
CA THR A 211 -19.36 10.90 -4.18
C THR A 211 -20.66 10.75 -3.41
N LYS A 212 -20.79 11.37 -2.22
CA LYS A 212 -22.07 11.55 -1.50
C LYS A 212 -22.89 12.74 -2.01
N GLU A 213 -22.26 13.68 -2.74
CA GLU A 213 -22.97 14.84 -3.27
C GLU A 213 -23.86 14.43 -4.45
N GLU A 214 -25.05 15.02 -4.49
CA GLU A 214 -25.94 14.87 -5.66
C GLU A 214 -25.28 15.47 -6.90
N GLY A 215 -25.41 14.81 -8.05
CA GLY A 215 -24.83 15.27 -9.32
C GLY A 215 -23.31 15.08 -9.42
N TYR A 216 -22.68 14.29 -8.55
CA TYR A 216 -21.23 14.05 -8.60
C TYR A 216 -20.77 13.46 -9.94
N MET A 217 -21.58 12.59 -10.54
CA MET A 217 -21.23 11.95 -11.82
C MET A 217 -21.25 12.96 -12.97
N GLU A 218 -22.24 13.85 -13.01
CA GLU A 218 -22.33 14.94 -13.97
C GLU A 218 -21.14 15.90 -13.85
N LYS A 219 -20.76 16.25 -12.61
CA LYS A 219 -19.53 17.04 -12.32
C LYS A 219 -18.29 16.33 -12.85
N ALA A 220 -18.16 15.02 -12.56
CA ALA A 220 -17.03 14.20 -13.01
C ALA A 220 -16.91 14.19 -14.53
N MET A 221 -18.02 13.95 -15.24
CA MET A 221 -18.03 13.89 -16.70
C MET A 221 -17.80 15.27 -17.33
N ALA A 222 -18.28 16.35 -16.73
CA ALA A 222 -18.05 17.73 -17.21
C ALA A 222 -16.55 18.09 -17.27
N ILE A 223 -15.72 17.61 -16.32
CA ILE A 223 -14.26 17.85 -16.29
C ILE A 223 -13.60 17.37 -17.59
N THR A 224 -14.10 16.27 -18.17
CA THR A 224 -13.56 15.65 -19.39
C THR A 224 -14.33 16.04 -20.64
N GLY A 225 -15.27 16.98 -20.55
CA GLY A 225 -16.18 17.34 -21.66
C GLY A 225 -17.06 16.20 -22.10
N GLY A 226 -17.49 15.33 -21.18
CA GLY A 226 -18.35 14.17 -21.41
C GLY A 226 -17.65 12.94 -21.98
N LYS A 227 -16.33 12.98 -22.19
CA LYS A 227 -15.58 11.86 -22.82
C LYS A 227 -15.19 10.74 -21.84
N GLY A 228 -15.16 11.04 -20.53
CA GLY A 228 -14.65 10.13 -19.50
C GLY A 228 -13.13 10.22 -19.34
N TYR A 229 -12.58 9.34 -18.52
CA TYR A 229 -11.18 9.33 -18.10
C TYR A 229 -10.39 8.28 -18.87
N GLY A 230 -9.21 8.65 -19.38
CA GLY A 230 -8.32 7.74 -20.09
C GLY A 230 -7.70 6.68 -19.18
N PHE A 231 -7.46 7.04 -17.91
CA PHE A 231 -7.01 6.10 -16.87
C PHE A 231 -7.91 6.19 -15.64
N VAL A 232 -8.35 5.01 -15.16
CA VAL A 232 -9.15 4.88 -13.94
C VAL A 232 -8.48 3.88 -13.02
N PHE A 233 -8.18 4.31 -11.78
CA PHE A 233 -7.60 3.47 -10.74
C PHE A 233 -8.60 3.29 -9.60
N GLU A 234 -9.05 2.07 -9.37
CA GLU A 234 -9.88 1.72 -8.25
C GLU A 234 -8.98 1.25 -7.10
N THR A 235 -9.02 1.97 -5.97
CA THR A 235 -8.13 1.76 -4.82
C THR A 235 -8.87 1.57 -3.50
N ALA A 236 -10.21 1.66 -3.52
CA ALA A 236 -11.04 1.55 -2.32
C ALA A 236 -11.49 0.12 -2.02
N GLY A 237 -11.54 -0.75 -3.05
CA GLY A 237 -12.03 -2.12 -2.88
C GLY A 237 -13.53 -2.20 -2.55
N GLN A 238 -14.33 -1.19 -2.97
CA GLN A 238 -15.75 -1.11 -2.66
C GLN A 238 -16.59 -1.35 -3.91
N VAL A 239 -17.70 -2.08 -3.77
CA VAL A 239 -18.59 -2.38 -4.89
C VAL A 239 -19.04 -1.11 -5.65
N PRO A 240 -19.45 -0.01 -4.99
CA PRO A 240 -19.83 1.22 -5.69
C PRO A 240 -18.69 1.82 -6.52
N THR A 241 -17.46 1.85 -6.01
CA THR A 241 -16.30 2.40 -6.74
C THR A 241 -15.89 1.53 -7.92
N MET A 242 -16.03 0.21 -7.80
CA MET A 242 -15.80 -0.73 -8.90
C MET A 242 -16.82 -0.55 -10.04
N HIS A 243 -18.10 -0.31 -9.73
CA HIS A 243 -19.10 0.06 -10.75
C HIS A 243 -18.79 1.41 -11.39
N MET A 244 -18.47 2.41 -10.56
CA MET A 244 -18.13 3.75 -11.02
C MET A 244 -16.92 3.75 -11.96
N ALA A 245 -15.95 2.85 -11.77
CA ALA A 245 -14.81 2.71 -12.67
C ALA A 245 -15.22 2.42 -14.11
N PHE A 246 -16.23 1.57 -14.33
CA PHE A 246 -16.76 1.27 -15.65
C PHE A 246 -17.53 2.44 -16.28
N GLU A 247 -18.19 3.24 -15.45
CA GLU A 247 -18.97 4.40 -15.89
C GLU A 247 -18.07 5.57 -16.31
N LEU A 248 -17.03 5.86 -15.49
CA LEU A 248 -16.10 6.94 -15.74
C LEU A 248 -15.09 6.68 -16.87
N ALA A 249 -14.83 5.42 -17.20
CA ALA A 249 -13.89 5.06 -18.27
C ALA A 249 -14.28 5.70 -19.60
N ALA A 250 -13.32 6.32 -20.28
CA ALA A 250 -13.46 6.78 -21.65
C ALA A 250 -13.45 5.61 -22.65
N ASN A 251 -13.69 5.89 -23.93
CA ASN A 251 -13.44 4.93 -25.00
C ASN A 251 -11.94 4.62 -25.05
N LYS A 252 -11.58 3.33 -25.15
CA LYS A 252 -10.19 2.83 -25.14
C LYS A 252 -9.42 3.13 -23.85
N ALA A 253 -10.10 3.44 -22.75
CA ALA A 253 -9.47 3.71 -21.47
C ALA A 253 -8.73 2.48 -20.90
N HIS A 254 -7.95 2.74 -19.87
CA HIS A 254 -7.30 1.73 -19.05
C HIS A 254 -7.87 1.80 -17.62
N VAL A 255 -8.48 0.72 -17.15
CA VAL A 255 -9.06 0.59 -15.81
C VAL A 255 -8.22 -0.41 -15.02
N CYS A 256 -7.73 -0.03 -13.85
CA CYS A 256 -6.97 -0.91 -12.97
C CYS A 256 -7.64 -1.05 -11.60
N PHE A 257 -7.85 -2.29 -11.18
CA PHE A 257 -8.29 -2.62 -9.83
C PHE A 257 -7.09 -2.94 -8.96
N ILE A 258 -6.79 -2.04 -8.01
CA ILE A 258 -5.78 -2.20 -6.96
C ILE A 258 -6.47 -2.60 -5.66
N GLY A 259 -7.67 -2.04 -5.40
CA GLY A 259 -8.50 -2.40 -4.26
C GLY A 259 -9.06 -3.83 -4.39
N THR A 260 -9.10 -4.54 -3.26
CA THR A 260 -9.68 -5.90 -3.19
C THR A 260 -11.07 -5.82 -2.59
N PRO A 261 -12.11 -6.32 -3.28
CA PRO A 261 -13.48 -6.31 -2.76
C PRO A 261 -13.62 -7.27 -1.56
N HIS A 262 -14.37 -6.85 -0.56
CA HIS A 262 -14.72 -7.67 0.61
C HIS A 262 -16.14 -8.25 0.54
N GLU A 263 -16.88 -7.88 -0.50
CA GLU A 263 -18.25 -8.31 -0.76
C GLU A 263 -18.38 -8.88 -2.18
N ASN A 264 -19.49 -9.57 -2.44
CA ASN A 264 -19.78 -10.08 -3.77
C ASN A 264 -19.95 -8.94 -4.78
N LEU A 265 -19.14 -8.95 -5.81
CA LEU A 265 -19.19 -7.98 -6.91
C LEU A 265 -20.09 -8.53 -8.04
N THR A 266 -21.19 -7.84 -8.30
CA THR A 266 -22.13 -8.19 -9.35
C THR A 266 -22.35 -7.01 -10.28
N PHE A 267 -22.34 -7.26 -11.59
CA PHE A 267 -22.64 -6.28 -12.63
C PHE A 267 -23.95 -6.61 -13.30
N THR A 268 -24.78 -5.60 -13.53
CA THR A 268 -25.90 -5.74 -14.47
C THR A 268 -25.35 -5.88 -15.92
N PRO A 269 -26.10 -6.49 -16.84
CA PRO A 269 -25.68 -6.54 -18.25
C PRO A 269 -25.32 -5.16 -18.83
N LYS A 270 -26.07 -4.11 -18.47
CA LYS A 270 -25.81 -2.73 -18.92
C LYS A 270 -24.48 -2.18 -18.38
N GLN A 271 -24.16 -2.44 -17.11
CA GLN A 271 -22.88 -2.02 -16.54
C GLN A 271 -21.71 -2.75 -17.19
N TRP A 272 -21.84 -4.07 -17.38
CA TRP A 272 -20.80 -4.89 -18.02
C TRP A 272 -20.56 -4.49 -19.48
N GLU A 273 -21.64 -4.18 -20.23
CA GLU A 273 -21.54 -3.71 -21.64
C GLU A 273 -20.68 -2.44 -21.79
N ASN A 274 -20.49 -1.64 -20.74
CA ASN A 274 -19.58 -0.49 -20.84
C ASN A 274 -18.16 -0.91 -21.27
N MET A 275 -17.68 -2.06 -20.78
CA MET A 275 -16.38 -2.57 -21.21
C MET A 275 -16.36 -2.88 -22.70
N ASN A 276 -17.39 -3.57 -23.21
CA ASN A 276 -17.48 -3.94 -24.62
C ASN A 276 -17.67 -2.71 -25.52
N ARG A 277 -18.60 -1.81 -25.14
CA ARG A 277 -18.93 -0.63 -25.93
C ARG A 277 -17.85 0.43 -25.98
N LYS A 278 -17.09 0.57 -24.90
CA LYS A 278 -15.97 1.50 -24.82
C LYS A 278 -14.64 0.85 -25.19
N GLU A 279 -14.60 -0.48 -25.32
CA GLU A 279 -13.38 -1.27 -25.60
C GLU A 279 -12.22 -0.90 -24.67
N PHE A 280 -12.51 -0.60 -23.39
CA PHE A 280 -11.48 -0.31 -22.42
C PHE A 280 -10.80 -1.59 -21.93
N LYS A 281 -9.53 -1.49 -21.54
CA LYS A 281 -8.79 -2.58 -20.92
C LYS A 281 -9.08 -2.60 -19.42
N LEU A 282 -9.33 -3.79 -18.85
CA LEU A 282 -9.45 -4.02 -17.42
C LEU A 282 -8.25 -4.82 -16.93
N THR A 283 -7.54 -4.29 -15.94
CA THR A 283 -6.32 -4.88 -15.40
C THR A 283 -6.46 -5.02 -13.87
N GLY A 284 -5.95 -6.11 -13.31
CA GLY A 284 -5.74 -6.27 -11.87
C GLY A 284 -4.31 -5.93 -11.48
N SER A 285 -4.12 -5.43 -10.25
CA SER A 285 -2.80 -5.22 -9.67
C SER A 285 -2.69 -5.96 -8.35
N TRP A 286 -1.56 -6.67 -8.15
CA TRP A 286 -1.33 -7.46 -6.94
C TRP A 286 0.07 -7.29 -6.41
N MET A 287 0.20 -6.81 -5.15
CA MET A 287 1.49 -6.50 -4.51
C MET A 287 2.29 -5.45 -5.30
N SER A 288 3.66 -5.52 -5.30
CA SER A 288 4.51 -4.46 -5.85
C SER A 288 5.92 -4.93 -6.20
N TYR A 289 6.03 -6.04 -6.92
CA TYR A 289 7.33 -6.66 -7.18
C TYR A 289 7.57 -6.92 -8.66
N SER A 290 8.77 -6.54 -9.13
CA SER A 290 9.22 -6.75 -10.50
C SER A 290 10.70 -7.14 -10.54
N ALA A 291 11.21 -7.50 -11.71
CA ALA A 291 12.63 -7.82 -11.89
C ALA A 291 13.44 -6.54 -12.23
N PRO A 292 14.70 -6.42 -11.70
CA PRO A 292 15.32 -7.27 -10.67
C PRO A 292 14.65 -7.07 -9.29
N TYR A 293 14.55 -8.15 -8.50
CA TYR A 293 13.91 -8.12 -7.18
C TYR A 293 14.61 -7.15 -6.21
N PRO A 294 13.90 -6.35 -5.36
CA PRO A 294 12.44 -6.34 -5.15
C PRO A 294 11.64 -5.59 -6.23
N GLY A 295 12.28 -4.86 -7.14
CA GLY A 295 11.66 -4.18 -8.25
C GLY A 295 11.92 -2.68 -8.26
N ARG A 296 11.81 -2.10 -9.45
CA ARG A 296 11.95 -0.65 -9.66
C ARG A 296 10.96 0.19 -8.86
N GLU A 297 9.85 -0.38 -8.46
CA GLU A 297 8.84 0.25 -7.60
C GLU A 297 9.46 0.74 -6.29
N TRP A 298 10.33 -0.06 -5.70
CA TRP A 298 11.01 0.22 -4.44
C TRP A 298 12.11 1.29 -4.61
N ASP A 299 12.93 1.15 -5.65
CA ASP A 299 14.00 2.12 -5.97
C ASP A 299 13.43 3.50 -6.28
N LEU A 300 12.37 3.56 -7.10
CA LEU A 300 11.69 4.80 -7.44
C LEU A 300 11.04 5.44 -6.21
N THR A 301 10.42 4.64 -5.33
CA THR A 301 9.81 5.16 -4.10
C THR A 301 10.88 5.79 -3.21
N ALA A 302 12.03 5.13 -2.99
CA ALA A 302 13.14 5.69 -2.24
C ALA A 302 13.65 6.99 -2.86
N HIS A 303 13.85 7.02 -4.18
CA HIS A 303 14.32 8.19 -4.93
C HIS A 303 13.33 9.37 -4.83
N TYR A 304 12.06 9.15 -5.10
CA TYR A 304 11.08 10.23 -5.17
C TYR A 304 10.69 10.80 -3.78
N PHE A 305 10.78 10.01 -2.72
CA PHE A 305 10.72 10.54 -1.36
C PHE A 305 11.96 11.39 -1.04
N ALA A 306 13.16 10.92 -1.38
CA ALA A 306 14.41 11.66 -1.13
C ALA A 306 14.47 13.00 -1.88
N THR A 307 13.91 13.07 -3.09
CA THR A 307 13.84 14.32 -3.89
C THR A 307 12.64 15.20 -3.52
N GLY A 308 11.73 14.75 -2.66
CA GLY A 308 10.53 15.49 -2.25
C GLY A 308 9.44 15.57 -3.32
N GLN A 309 9.59 14.86 -4.44
CA GLN A 309 8.56 14.82 -5.48
C GLN A 309 7.39 13.94 -5.08
N LEU A 310 7.65 12.81 -4.38
CA LEU A 310 6.63 12.06 -3.68
C LEU A 310 6.45 12.69 -2.30
N LYS A 311 5.34 13.39 -2.11
CA LYS A 311 5.09 14.19 -0.91
C LYS A 311 4.54 13.33 0.21
N PHE A 312 4.96 13.64 1.41
CA PHE A 312 4.39 13.14 2.65
C PHE A 312 3.75 14.30 3.42
N ASP A 313 2.46 14.18 3.67
CA ASP A 313 1.70 15.14 4.49
C ASP A 313 1.35 14.44 5.83
N PRO A 314 1.47 15.11 6.98
CA PRO A 314 1.06 14.54 8.27
C PRO A 314 -0.36 13.97 8.28
N GLY A 315 -1.25 14.45 7.40
CA GLY A 315 -2.60 13.93 7.23
C GLY A 315 -2.69 12.48 6.69
N PHE A 316 -1.58 11.90 6.21
CA PHE A 316 -1.52 10.46 5.97
C PHE A 316 -1.64 9.65 7.25
N ILE A 317 -1.18 10.20 8.37
CA ILE A 317 -1.13 9.52 9.66
C ILE A 317 -2.34 9.94 10.49
N TYR A 318 -3.25 9.01 10.72
CA TYR A 318 -4.34 9.21 11.67
C TYR A 318 -3.80 9.33 13.10
N LYS A 319 -2.93 8.39 13.49
CA LYS A 319 -2.34 8.37 14.83
C LYS A 319 -1.03 7.58 14.85
N LYS A 320 -0.05 8.07 15.63
CA LYS A 320 1.09 7.27 16.11
C LYS A 320 0.74 6.69 17.46
N ILE A 321 0.94 5.39 17.61
CA ILE A 321 0.57 4.64 18.82
C ILE A 321 1.79 3.82 19.26
N PRO A 322 2.16 3.82 20.54
CA PRO A 322 3.23 2.95 21.04
C PRO A 322 2.97 1.48 20.67
N MET A 323 4.01 0.73 20.34
CA MET A 323 3.91 -0.70 20.01
C MET A 323 3.21 -1.50 21.12
N SER A 324 3.38 -1.09 22.38
CA SER A 324 2.71 -1.70 23.54
C SER A 324 1.17 -1.56 23.54
N GLN A 325 0.64 -0.65 22.75
CA GLN A 325 -0.81 -0.37 22.64
C GLN A 325 -1.39 -0.88 21.31
N THR A 326 -0.78 -1.89 20.71
CA THR A 326 -1.24 -2.45 19.41
C THR A 326 -2.66 -3.01 19.50
N GLN A 327 -3.05 -3.60 20.64
CA GLN A 327 -4.42 -4.08 20.86
C GLN A 327 -5.43 -2.94 20.74
N GLU A 328 -5.17 -1.82 21.38
CA GLU A 328 -6.01 -0.62 21.35
C GLU A 328 -6.06 -0.04 19.93
N ALA A 329 -4.93 -0.06 19.21
CA ALA A 329 -4.86 0.39 17.83
C ALA A 329 -5.82 -0.39 16.91
N PHE A 330 -5.89 -1.72 17.04
CA PHE A 330 -6.84 -2.53 16.28
C PHE A 330 -8.29 -2.28 16.69
N GLN A 331 -8.58 -2.00 17.97
CA GLN A 331 -9.94 -1.69 18.41
C GLN A 331 -10.53 -0.43 17.77
N LEU A 332 -9.69 0.57 17.39
CA LEU A 332 -10.14 1.78 16.70
C LEU A 332 -10.83 1.46 15.37
N PHE A 333 -10.44 0.40 14.68
CA PHE A 333 -11.03 -0.02 13.40
C PHE A 333 -12.42 -0.66 13.54
N LYS A 334 -12.85 -1.01 14.76
CA LYS A 334 -14.23 -1.50 15.01
C LYS A 334 -15.29 -0.40 14.85
N THR A 335 -14.89 0.87 14.90
CA THR A 335 -15.77 2.00 14.62
C THR A 335 -15.62 2.41 13.15
N PRO A 336 -16.63 2.13 12.31
CA PRO A 336 -16.55 2.48 10.89
C PRO A 336 -16.30 3.98 10.67
N GLY A 337 -15.35 4.30 9.80
CA GLY A 337 -15.02 5.68 9.44
C GLY A 337 -14.23 6.48 10.49
N LEU A 338 -13.91 5.91 11.66
CA LEU A 338 -13.12 6.60 12.68
C LEU A 338 -11.66 6.82 12.21
N VAL A 339 -11.04 5.79 11.66
CA VAL A 339 -9.65 5.84 11.19
C VAL A 339 -9.62 6.35 9.75
N GLN A 340 -9.26 7.62 9.57
CA GLN A 340 -9.24 8.30 8.25
C GLN A 340 -7.87 8.24 7.55
N GLY A 341 -6.88 7.61 8.14
CA GLY A 341 -5.52 7.50 7.61
C GLY A 341 -4.81 6.25 8.12
N LYS A 342 -3.49 6.26 8.10
CA LYS A 342 -2.64 5.17 8.57
C LYS A 342 -2.44 5.29 10.09
N ILE A 343 -2.52 4.17 10.80
CA ILE A 343 -1.96 4.07 12.14
C ILE A 343 -0.52 3.57 12.01
N LEU A 344 0.43 4.29 12.60
CA LEU A 344 1.80 3.85 12.76
C LEU A 344 2.04 3.40 14.20
N LEU A 345 2.47 2.15 14.37
CA LEU A 345 2.99 1.64 15.63
C LEU A 345 4.43 2.09 15.78
N SER A 346 4.79 2.61 16.94
CA SER A 346 6.11 3.20 17.24
C SER A 346 6.84 2.43 18.32
N ASN A 347 8.13 2.19 18.11
CA ASN A 347 9.10 1.79 19.14
C ASN A 347 9.97 2.98 19.58
N GLU A 348 9.69 4.20 19.15
CA GLU A 348 10.34 5.39 19.66
C GLU A 348 9.74 5.75 21.02
N GLU A 349 10.58 5.96 22.02
CA GLU A 349 10.17 6.59 23.27
C GLU A 349 9.80 8.04 22.99
N GLU A 350 8.65 8.50 23.51
CA GLU A 350 8.19 9.88 23.40
C GLU A 350 9.15 10.87 24.07
#